data_3dea980b0d3c7bb233232a0b91267a71
#
_entry.id   3dea980b0d3c7bb233232a0b91267a71
#
_cell.length_a   1.000
_cell.length_b   1.000
_cell.length_c   1.000
_cell.angle_alpha   90.00
_cell.angle_beta   90.00
_cell.angle_gamma   90.00
#
_symmetry.space_group_name_H-M   'P 1'
#
loop_
_entity.id
_entity.type
_entity.pdbx_description
1 polymer ?
#
loop_
_entity_poly.entity_id
_entity_poly.type
_entity_poly.pdbx_seq_one_letter_code
_entity_poly.pdbx_strand_id
1 'polypeptide(L)'
;MRNLLLSLAASMAIAAPALAGEARLEARGGVYWEPGNTQATAGAAAGYDADLGTGAFLGGEVSADKVLEANRRTAFGVTGRLGLKPSADSKLFAAGGYTTKNCALCEDAIHAGGGYEQGFGSRLYGKVEYRRYFTKNNAPDGNAVMAGLGLKF
;
A
#
# COMPACT_ATOMS: atom_id res chain seq x y z
N MET A 1 24.36 7.59 -4.31
CA MET A 1 23.31 6.55 -4.29
C MET A 1 21.91 7.08 -3.94
N ARG A 2 21.78 8.15 -3.13
CA ARG A 2 20.47 8.75 -2.75
C ARG A 2 19.71 9.39 -3.93
N ASN A 3 20.42 9.90 -4.93
CA ASN A 3 19.80 10.55 -6.11
C ASN A 3 19.36 9.56 -7.20
N LEU A 4 19.89 8.33 -7.19
CA LEU A 4 19.50 7.29 -8.15
C LEU A 4 18.12 6.69 -7.81
N LEU A 5 17.76 6.60 -6.53
CA LEU A 5 16.47 6.10 -6.10
C LEU A 5 15.33 7.06 -6.40
N LEU A 6 15.60 8.37 -6.31
CA LEU A 6 14.61 9.40 -6.67
C LEU A 6 14.35 9.46 -8.18
N SER A 7 15.38 9.24 -9.02
CA SER A 7 15.22 9.20 -10.46
C SER A 7 14.50 7.92 -10.95
N LEU A 8 14.66 6.80 -10.25
CA LEU A 8 13.96 5.56 -10.58
C LEU A 8 12.46 5.62 -10.24
N ALA A 9 12.09 6.28 -9.14
CA ALA A 9 10.69 6.50 -8.78
C ALA A 9 9.98 7.47 -9.74
N ALA A 10 10.70 8.50 -10.23
CA ALA A 10 10.17 9.43 -11.20
C ALA A 10 10.01 8.81 -12.61
N SER A 11 10.88 7.89 -13.00
CA SER A 11 10.80 7.22 -14.32
C SER A 11 9.70 6.15 -14.40
N MET A 12 9.29 5.55 -13.29
CA MET A 12 8.15 4.63 -13.28
C MET A 12 6.80 5.34 -13.46
N ALA A 13 6.71 6.62 -13.13
CA ALA A 13 5.50 7.41 -13.36
C ALA A 13 5.28 7.81 -14.83
N ILE A 14 6.31 7.75 -15.67
CA ILE A 14 6.28 8.23 -17.05
C ILE A 14 6.09 7.07 -18.06
N ALA A 15 6.32 5.82 -17.68
CA ALA A 15 6.32 4.66 -18.58
C ALA A 15 5.00 3.89 -18.64
N ALA A 16 3.87 4.48 -18.26
CA ALA A 16 2.57 3.82 -18.23
C ALA A 16 1.57 4.38 -19.24
N PRO A 17 1.72 4.19 -20.55
CA PRO A 17 0.64 4.60 -21.45
C PRO A 17 0.14 3.54 -22.43
N ALA A 18 0.39 2.26 -22.25
CA ALA A 18 -0.08 1.26 -23.22
C ALA A 18 -1.15 0.29 -22.69
N LEU A 19 -1.37 0.25 -21.39
CA LEU A 19 -2.46 -0.50 -20.80
C LEU A 19 -3.47 0.50 -20.23
N ALA A 20 -4.74 0.35 -20.56
CA ALA A 20 -5.80 1.10 -19.89
C ALA A 20 -5.67 0.86 -18.38
N GLY A 21 -5.54 1.94 -17.61
CA GLY A 21 -5.26 1.83 -16.19
C GLY A 21 -5.29 3.17 -15.49
N GLU A 22 -5.01 3.15 -14.20
CA GLU A 22 -5.17 4.30 -13.30
C GLU A 22 -3.94 4.43 -12.40
N ALA A 23 -3.25 5.58 -12.48
CA ALA A 23 -2.22 5.94 -11.53
C ALA A 23 -2.85 6.50 -10.24
N ARG A 24 -2.25 6.19 -9.08
CA ARG A 24 -2.78 6.57 -7.76
C ARG A 24 -1.71 7.19 -6.88
N LEU A 25 -2.12 8.18 -6.10
CA LEU A 25 -1.35 8.74 -4.99
C LEU A 25 -2.25 8.82 -3.76
N GLU A 26 -1.77 8.36 -2.61
CA GLU A 26 -2.56 8.19 -1.40
C GLU A 26 -1.82 8.67 -0.17
N ALA A 27 -2.52 9.36 0.73
CA ALA A 27 -2.15 9.51 2.12
C ALA A 27 -3.02 8.57 2.96
N ARG A 28 -2.40 7.89 3.93
CA ARG A 28 -3.11 6.89 4.73
C ARG A 28 -2.70 6.93 6.20
N GLY A 29 -3.62 6.50 7.05
CA GLY A 29 -3.38 6.34 8.47
C GLY A 29 -4.23 5.21 9.03
N GLY A 30 -3.87 4.74 10.21
CA GLY A 30 -4.59 3.62 10.80
C GLY A 30 -3.98 3.14 12.11
N VAL A 31 -4.25 1.89 12.40
CA VAL A 31 -3.80 1.21 13.62
C VAL A 31 -3.01 -0.03 13.22
N TYR A 32 -1.82 -0.14 13.78
CA TYR A 32 -0.98 -1.34 13.73
C TYR A 32 -0.98 -2.00 15.11
N TRP A 33 -1.11 -3.33 15.15
CA TRP A 33 -1.03 -4.07 16.40
C TRP A 33 -0.29 -5.40 16.24
N GLU A 34 0.38 -5.77 17.31
CA GLU A 34 1.04 -7.05 17.54
C GLU A 34 0.71 -7.51 18.98
N PRO A 35 0.97 -8.75 19.38
CA PRO A 35 0.66 -9.21 20.74
C PRO A 35 1.22 -8.27 21.81
N GLY A 36 0.33 -7.71 22.62
CA GLY A 36 0.67 -6.81 23.74
C GLY A 36 0.94 -5.34 23.36
N ASN A 37 0.84 -4.96 22.07
CA ASN A 37 1.11 -3.59 21.65
C ASN A 37 0.18 -3.14 20.51
N THR A 38 -0.33 -1.92 20.62
CA THR A 38 -1.20 -1.29 19.60
C THR A 38 -0.76 0.16 19.39
N GLN A 39 -0.57 0.56 18.14
CA GLN A 39 0.04 1.85 17.80
C GLN A 39 -0.65 2.46 16.58
N ALA A 40 -0.70 3.80 16.53
CA ALA A 40 -1.10 4.51 15.34
C ALA A 40 -0.02 4.41 14.25
N THR A 41 -0.45 4.40 13.00
CA THR A 41 0.44 4.45 11.83
C THR A 41 -0.04 5.50 10.85
N ALA A 42 0.90 6.12 10.14
CA ALA A 42 0.63 7.05 9.06
C ALA A 42 1.63 6.84 7.93
N GLY A 43 1.21 7.13 6.70
CA GLY A 43 2.07 6.93 5.55
C GLY A 43 1.51 7.50 4.26
N ALA A 44 2.24 7.25 3.19
CA ALA A 44 1.84 7.57 1.83
C ALA A 44 2.14 6.41 0.89
N ALA A 45 1.37 6.31 -0.17
CA ALA A 45 1.57 5.29 -1.20
C ALA A 45 1.37 5.88 -2.59
N ALA A 46 2.05 5.30 -3.57
CA ALA A 46 1.85 5.55 -4.98
C ALA A 46 1.74 4.22 -5.73
N GLY A 47 0.85 4.13 -6.69
CA GLY A 47 0.61 2.89 -7.40
C GLY A 47 0.00 3.08 -8.77
N TYR A 48 -0.11 1.96 -9.49
CA TYR A 48 -0.75 1.87 -10.77
C TYR A 48 -1.58 0.59 -10.84
N ASP A 49 -2.82 0.72 -11.31
CA ASP A 49 -3.73 -0.41 -11.54
C ASP A 49 -3.98 -0.52 -13.06
N ALA A 50 -3.59 -1.62 -13.68
CA ALA A 50 -3.89 -1.95 -15.07
C ALA A 50 -5.22 -2.69 -15.17
N ASP A 51 -6.09 -2.27 -16.07
CA ASP A 51 -7.36 -2.93 -16.34
C ASP A 51 -7.15 -4.19 -17.17
N LEU A 52 -7.66 -5.31 -16.68
CA LEU A 52 -7.59 -6.60 -17.38
C LEU A 52 -8.81 -6.87 -18.27
N GLY A 53 -9.68 -5.88 -18.51
CA GLY A 53 -11.00 -6.10 -19.10
C GLY A 53 -11.94 -6.77 -18.09
N THR A 54 -13.15 -7.12 -18.48
CA THR A 54 -14.09 -7.94 -17.65
C THR A 54 -14.30 -7.47 -16.20
N GLY A 55 -13.93 -6.21 -15.85
CA GLY A 55 -14.09 -5.68 -14.50
C GLY A 55 -13.03 -6.13 -13.48
N ALA A 56 -11.94 -6.77 -13.92
CA ALA A 56 -10.79 -7.11 -13.11
C ALA A 56 -9.64 -6.12 -13.31
N PHE A 57 -8.75 -6.02 -12.33
CA PHE A 57 -7.53 -5.23 -12.45
C PHE A 57 -6.34 -5.94 -11.75
N LEU A 58 -5.14 -5.63 -12.20
CA LEU A 58 -3.88 -5.99 -11.58
C LEU A 58 -3.09 -4.72 -11.33
N GLY A 59 -2.53 -4.54 -10.15
CA GLY A 59 -1.80 -3.34 -9.81
C GLY A 59 -0.55 -3.57 -8.98
N GLY A 60 0.24 -2.51 -8.91
CA GLY A 60 1.42 -2.41 -8.06
C GLY A 60 1.40 -1.13 -7.24
N GLU A 61 1.94 -1.18 -6.04
CA GLU A 61 1.99 -0.05 -5.10
C GLU A 61 3.36 -0.02 -4.42
N VAL A 62 3.93 1.15 -4.29
CA VAL A 62 5.06 1.43 -3.39
C VAL A 62 4.58 2.32 -2.26
N SER A 63 5.08 2.10 -1.06
CA SER A 63 4.64 2.84 0.11
C SER A 63 5.77 3.22 1.05
N ALA A 64 5.53 4.26 1.83
CA ALA A 64 6.34 4.67 2.96
C ALA A 64 5.43 4.88 4.17
N ASP A 65 5.55 4.01 5.17
CA ASP A 65 4.69 3.99 6.35
C ASP A 65 5.52 4.12 7.62
N LYS A 66 5.00 4.83 8.59
CA LYS A 66 5.64 5.00 9.89
C LYS A 66 4.65 4.68 11.02
N VAL A 67 5.06 3.77 11.89
CA VAL A 67 4.41 3.59 13.19
C VAL A 67 4.76 4.79 14.06
N LEU A 68 3.75 5.44 14.64
CA LEU A 68 3.89 6.69 15.39
C LEU A 68 4.32 6.41 16.84
N GLU A 69 5.47 5.78 16.97
CA GLU A 69 6.12 5.46 18.23
C GLU A 69 7.57 5.95 18.23
N ALA A 70 8.12 6.23 19.41
CA ALA A 70 9.51 6.62 19.56
C ALA A 70 10.45 5.49 19.06
N ASN A 71 11.56 5.87 18.42
CA ASN A 71 12.56 4.97 17.86
C ASN A 71 12.11 4.08 16.68
N ARG A 72 10.89 4.29 16.16
CA ARG A 72 10.45 3.66 14.89
C ARG A 72 10.90 4.49 13.69
N ARG A 73 11.37 3.79 12.67
CA ARG A 73 11.76 4.37 11.37
C ARG A 73 10.63 4.20 10.36
N THR A 74 10.70 4.93 9.27
CA THR A 74 9.84 4.69 8.12
C THR A 74 10.17 3.35 7.49
N ALA A 75 9.16 2.51 7.33
CA ALA A 75 9.22 1.29 6.54
C ALA A 75 8.82 1.58 5.10
N PHE A 76 9.45 0.90 4.16
CA PHE A 76 9.11 0.97 2.75
C PHE A 76 8.47 -0.34 2.31
N GLY A 77 7.40 -0.25 1.54
CA GLY A 77 6.66 -1.40 1.06
C GLY A 77 6.61 -1.46 -0.46
N VAL A 78 6.59 -2.70 -0.99
CA VAL A 78 6.22 -2.99 -2.39
C VAL A 78 5.10 -4.01 -2.33
N THR A 79 3.98 -3.71 -2.97
CA THR A 79 2.74 -4.48 -2.88
C THR A 79 2.17 -4.73 -4.27
N GLY A 80 1.84 -5.98 -4.58
CA GLY A 80 0.99 -6.34 -5.70
C GLY A 80 -0.47 -6.34 -5.28
N ARG A 81 -1.36 -5.93 -6.17
CA ARG A 81 -2.82 -5.90 -5.97
C ARG A 81 -3.52 -6.62 -7.11
N LEU A 82 -4.51 -7.43 -6.77
CA LEU A 82 -5.41 -8.07 -7.73
C LEU A 82 -6.84 -7.91 -7.23
N GLY A 83 -7.75 -7.49 -8.08
CA GLY A 83 -9.11 -7.26 -7.64
C GLY A 83 -10.13 -7.13 -8.75
N LEU A 84 -11.35 -6.85 -8.31
CA LEU A 84 -12.52 -6.66 -9.15
C LEU A 84 -13.05 -5.24 -8.98
N LYS A 85 -13.70 -4.75 -10.01
CA LYS A 85 -14.46 -3.49 -10.05
C LYS A 85 -15.95 -3.80 -10.05
N PRO A 86 -16.60 -3.97 -8.88
CA PRO A 86 -18.04 -4.23 -8.81
C PRO A 86 -18.88 -3.11 -9.41
N SER A 87 -18.36 -1.89 -9.44
CA SER A 87 -18.93 -0.74 -10.14
C SER A 87 -17.82 0.12 -10.75
N ALA A 88 -18.20 1.13 -11.52
CA ALA A 88 -17.25 2.08 -12.11
C ALA A 88 -16.40 2.80 -11.05
N ASP A 89 -16.95 3.01 -9.87
CA ASP A 89 -16.32 3.78 -8.79
C ASP A 89 -15.85 2.92 -7.61
N SER A 90 -16.00 1.60 -7.65
CA SER A 90 -15.61 0.74 -6.52
C SER A 90 -14.65 -0.36 -6.94
N LYS A 91 -13.69 -0.66 -6.05
CA LYS A 91 -12.73 -1.77 -6.21
C LYS A 91 -12.68 -2.60 -4.95
N LEU A 92 -12.76 -3.91 -5.10
CA LEU A 92 -12.47 -4.88 -4.05
C LEU A 92 -11.20 -5.62 -4.43
N PHE A 93 -10.22 -5.71 -3.53
CA PHE A 93 -8.91 -6.27 -3.89
C PHE A 93 -8.28 -7.12 -2.78
N ALA A 94 -7.49 -8.07 -3.21
CA ALA A 94 -6.46 -8.72 -2.40
C ALA A 94 -5.11 -8.05 -2.69
N ALA A 95 -4.25 -8.01 -1.69
CA ALA A 95 -2.92 -7.41 -1.75
C ALA A 95 -1.89 -8.33 -1.10
N GLY A 96 -0.69 -8.34 -1.63
CA GLY A 96 0.43 -9.07 -1.05
C GLY A 96 1.75 -8.45 -1.46
N GLY A 97 2.74 -8.50 -0.56
CA GLY A 97 4.01 -7.85 -0.85
C GLY A 97 5.05 -7.98 0.27
N TYR A 98 5.99 -7.08 0.22
CA TYR A 98 7.13 -7.03 1.12
C TYR A 98 7.25 -5.65 1.75
N THR A 99 7.60 -5.63 3.04
CA THR A 99 7.81 -4.40 3.81
C THR A 99 9.15 -4.49 4.54
N THR A 100 9.95 -3.45 4.42
CA THR A 100 11.23 -3.36 5.13
C THR A 100 11.02 -3.15 6.62
N LYS A 101 12.00 -3.55 7.42
CA LYS A 101 12.02 -3.32 8.87
C LYS A 101 11.91 -1.84 9.22
N ASN A 102 11.22 -1.55 10.30
CA ASN A 102 10.97 -0.21 10.81
C ASN A 102 11.74 0.14 12.11
N CYS A 103 12.61 -0.74 12.60
CA CYS A 103 13.52 -0.48 13.72
C CYS A 103 14.83 -1.27 13.57
N ALA A 104 15.82 -0.99 14.43
CA ALA A 104 17.13 -1.62 14.33
C ALA A 104 17.11 -3.14 14.65
N LEU A 105 16.22 -3.54 15.55
CA LEU A 105 16.03 -4.93 15.99
C LEU A 105 14.79 -5.60 15.35
N CYS A 106 14.08 -4.90 14.47
CA CYS A 106 12.95 -5.46 13.74
C CYS A 106 13.41 -6.28 12.54
N GLU A 107 12.55 -7.15 12.09
CA GLU A 107 12.72 -7.95 10.88
C GLU A 107 11.90 -7.35 9.71
N ASP A 108 12.30 -7.68 8.51
CA ASP A 108 11.50 -7.46 7.32
C ASP A 108 10.30 -8.41 7.33
N ALA A 109 9.20 -7.99 6.72
CA ALA A 109 7.98 -8.78 6.70
C ALA A 109 7.45 -8.98 5.28
N ILE A 110 6.91 -10.16 5.01
CA ILE A 110 5.96 -10.37 3.93
C ILE A 110 4.59 -9.98 4.48
N HIS A 111 3.78 -9.31 3.67
CA HIS A 111 2.42 -8.99 4.07
C HIS A 111 1.41 -9.52 3.06
N ALA A 112 0.22 -9.85 3.57
CA ALA A 112 -0.94 -10.18 2.77
C ALA A 112 -2.18 -9.53 3.38
N GLY A 113 -3.13 -9.17 2.56
CA GLY A 113 -4.33 -8.51 3.02
C GLY A 113 -5.33 -8.27 1.90
N GLY A 114 -6.19 -7.32 2.11
CA GLY A 114 -7.18 -6.90 1.14
C GLY A 114 -7.92 -5.67 1.60
N GLY A 115 -8.65 -5.07 0.70
CA GLY A 115 -9.34 -3.83 0.99
C GLY A 115 -10.43 -3.50 -0.01
N TYR A 116 -11.09 -2.41 0.31
CA TYR A 116 -12.13 -1.80 -0.51
C TYR A 116 -11.76 -0.35 -0.79
N GLU A 117 -11.95 0.06 -2.03
CA GLU A 117 -11.72 1.41 -2.50
C GLU A 117 -13.00 1.96 -3.12
N GLN A 118 -13.37 3.18 -2.76
CA GLN A 118 -14.53 3.90 -3.27
C GLN A 118 -14.11 5.24 -3.88
N GLY A 119 -14.42 5.44 -5.14
CA GLY A 119 -14.24 6.70 -5.83
C GLY A 119 -15.31 7.72 -5.45
N PHE A 120 -14.90 8.97 -5.33
CA PHE A 120 -15.75 10.14 -5.09
C PHE A 120 -15.52 11.13 -6.24
N GLY A 121 -16.30 10.96 -7.30
CA GLY A 121 -16.10 11.70 -8.54
C GLY A 121 -14.92 11.17 -9.37
N SER A 122 -14.37 12.01 -10.25
CA SER A 122 -13.42 11.57 -11.26
C SER A 122 -11.98 11.36 -10.76
N ARG A 123 -11.59 11.96 -9.65
CA ARG A 123 -10.19 11.96 -9.20
C ARG A 123 -9.97 11.56 -7.76
N LEU A 124 -10.94 11.75 -6.87
CA LEU A 124 -10.79 11.45 -5.45
C LEU A 124 -11.26 10.02 -5.17
N TYR A 125 -10.56 9.33 -4.27
CA TYR A 125 -11.02 8.06 -3.72
C TYR A 125 -10.69 7.92 -2.23
N GLY A 126 -11.48 7.09 -1.55
CA GLY A 126 -11.20 6.61 -0.20
C GLY A 126 -10.95 5.11 -0.22
N LYS A 127 -10.08 4.64 0.63
CA LYS A 127 -9.70 3.22 0.75
C LYS A 127 -9.73 2.79 2.21
N VAL A 128 -10.16 1.57 2.46
CA VAL A 128 -9.93 0.86 3.73
C VAL A 128 -9.25 -0.46 3.39
N GLU A 129 -8.17 -0.77 4.11
CA GLU A 129 -7.34 -1.94 3.86
C GLU A 129 -6.93 -2.59 5.17
N TYR A 130 -7.02 -3.92 5.23
CA TYR A 130 -6.43 -4.76 6.27
C TYR A 130 -5.17 -5.42 5.72
N ARG A 131 -4.08 -5.43 6.51
CA ARG A 131 -2.84 -6.16 6.22
C ARG A 131 -2.41 -6.99 7.42
N ARG A 132 -2.03 -8.22 7.17
CA ARG A 132 -1.29 -9.06 8.10
C ARG A 132 0.17 -9.14 7.66
N TYR A 133 1.06 -8.93 8.59
CA TYR A 133 2.52 -8.97 8.41
C TYR A 133 3.05 -10.26 9.01
N PHE A 134 3.71 -11.05 8.19
CA PHE A 134 4.37 -12.31 8.58
C PHE A 134 5.85 -12.02 8.73
N THR A 135 6.35 -12.10 9.94
CA THR A 135 7.75 -11.85 10.28
C THR A 135 8.53 -13.15 10.31
N LYS A 136 9.86 -13.05 10.20
CA LYS A 136 10.79 -14.21 10.30
C LYS A 136 11.33 -14.34 11.72
N ASN A 137 12.05 -15.45 11.99
CA ASN A 137 12.84 -15.65 13.21
C ASN A 137 12.03 -15.58 14.52
N ASN A 138 10.82 -16.14 14.55
CA ASN A 138 9.91 -16.12 15.72
C ASN A 138 9.56 -14.72 16.24
N ALA A 139 9.76 -13.66 15.46
CA ALA A 139 9.22 -12.36 15.79
C ALA A 139 7.68 -12.38 15.67
N PRO A 140 6.95 -11.66 16.52
CA PRO A 140 5.48 -11.65 16.47
C PRO A 140 4.96 -11.15 15.13
N ASP A 141 3.92 -11.82 14.61
CA ASP A 141 3.16 -11.32 13.47
C ASP A 141 2.42 -10.04 13.84
N GLY A 142 2.39 -9.09 12.91
CA GLY A 142 1.67 -7.84 13.07
C GLY A 142 0.41 -7.79 12.20
N ASN A 143 -0.50 -6.91 12.56
CA ASN A 143 -1.69 -6.63 11.79
C ASN A 143 -1.87 -5.11 11.67
N ALA A 144 -2.50 -4.65 10.61
CA ALA A 144 -2.89 -3.25 10.47
C ALA A 144 -4.26 -3.12 9.79
N VAL A 145 -5.01 -2.13 10.22
CA VAL A 145 -6.14 -1.57 9.48
C VAL A 145 -5.81 -0.12 9.16
N MET A 146 -5.91 0.22 7.90
CA MET A 146 -5.58 1.54 7.39
C MET A 146 -6.74 2.10 6.59
N ALA A 147 -7.01 3.38 6.77
CA ALA A 147 -7.86 4.17 5.90
C ALA A 147 -7.00 5.15 5.11
N GLY A 148 -7.28 5.33 3.85
CA GLY A 148 -6.57 6.23 2.94
C GLY A 148 -7.51 7.15 2.18
N LEU A 149 -6.99 8.32 1.85
CA LEU A 149 -7.58 9.23 0.88
C LEU A 149 -6.56 9.49 -0.22
N GLY A 150 -6.97 9.40 -1.45
CA GLY A 150 -6.06 9.51 -2.57
C GLY A 150 -6.66 10.18 -3.81
N LEU A 151 -5.74 10.47 -4.73
CA LEU A 151 -6.05 10.97 -6.06
C LEU A 151 -5.72 9.91 -7.10
N LYS A 152 -6.54 9.83 -8.12
CA LYS A 152 -6.37 8.96 -9.29
C LYS A 152 -6.30 9.79 -10.58
N PHE A 153 -5.53 9.30 -11.54
CA PHE A 153 -5.19 9.98 -12.78
C PHE A 153 -5.32 9.06 -13.98
#